data_75947c9adedf42aa2e39b11a0763c00d
#
_entry.id   75947c9adedf42aa2e39b11a0763c00d
#
_cell.length_a   1.000
_cell.length_b   1.000
_cell.length_c   1.000
_cell.angle_alpha   90.00
_cell.angle_beta   90.00
_cell.angle_gamma   90.00
#
_symmetry.space_group_name_H-M   'P 1'
#
loop_
_entity.id
_entity.type
_entity.pdbx_description
1 polymer ?
#
loop_
_entity_poly.entity_id
_entity_poly.type
_entity_poly.pdbx_seq_one_letter_code
_entity_poly.pdbx_strand_id
1 'polypeptide(L)'
;MTTQSTPLIARSIGRSKAFSAMVAQEMTPGASVSDADLESVILGNLDAYAHPTSTAPMGDDGVVDSNGRVHGIEGLMVVDASIMPGIPSAPTNLTTMMIAEHIAVRVFAAA
;
A
#
# COMPACT_ATOMS: atom_id res chain seq x y z
N MET A 1 -21.88 -10.53 -12.66
CA MET A 1 -20.89 -9.49 -13.02
C MET A 1 -19.53 -10.08 -12.78
N THR A 2 -18.79 -10.44 -13.81
CA THR A 2 -17.41 -10.91 -13.71
C THR A 2 -16.56 -9.70 -13.34
N THR A 3 -16.04 -9.70 -12.12
CA THR A 3 -15.10 -8.69 -11.67
C THR A 3 -13.83 -8.84 -12.50
N GLN A 4 -13.60 -7.94 -13.45
CA GLN A 4 -12.33 -7.90 -14.17
C GLN A 4 -11.22 -7.65 -13.17
N SER A 5 -10.17 -8.44 -13.21
CA SER A 5 -9.00 -8.22 -12.35
C SER A 5 -8.32 -6.88 -12.69
N THR A 6 -7.75 -6.22 -11.68
CA THR A 6 -7.05 -4.92 -11.86
C THR A 6 -6.05 -4.91 -13.01
N PRO A 7 -5.25 -5.98 -13.26
CA PRO A 7 -4.34 -6.06 -14.40
C PRO A 7 -5.01 -5.98 -15.76
N LEU A 8 -6.19 -6.60 -15.92
CA LEU A 8 -6.96 -6.52 -17.15
C LEU A 8 -7.49 -5.10 -17.43
N ILE A 9 -7.91 -4.40 -16.37
CA ILE A 9 -8.33 -3.00 -16.47
C ILE A 9 -7.16 -2.12 -16.90
N ALA A 10 -5.99 -2.25 -16.27
CA ALA A 10 -4.80 -1.49 -16.62
C ALA A 10 -4.38 -1.73 -18.08
N ARG A 11 -4.39 -2.98 -18.53
CA ARG A 11 -4.09 -3.36 -19.92
C ARG A 11 -5.10 -2.76 -20.90
N SER A 12 -6.40 -2.78 -20.57
CA SER A 12 -7.46 -2.20 -21.40
C SER A 12 -7.31 -0.68 -21.54
N ILE A 13 -6.89 0.01 -20.46
CA ILE A 13 -6.59 1.44 -20.50
C ILE A 13 -5.42 1.71 -21.43
N GLY A 14 -4.30 1.00 -21.29
CA GLY A 14 -3.12 1.14 -22.15
C GLY A 14 -3.42 0.89 -23.66
N ARG A 15 -4.33 -0.02 -23.95
CA ARG A 15 -4.78 -0.34 -25.32
C ARG A 15 -5.92 0.56 -25.83
N SER A 16 -6.43 1.49 -25.02
CA SER A 16 -7.50 2.39 -25.43
C SER A 16 -7.04 3.34 -26.53
N LYS A 17 -7.99 3.81 -27.36
CA LYS A 17 -7.72 4.76 -28.43
C LYS A 17 -7.04 6.05 -27.93
N ALA A 18 -7.34 6.49 -26.72
CA ALA A 18 -6.74 7.68 -26.12
C ALA A 18 -5.25 7.52 -25.84
N PHE A 19 -4.82 6.31 -25.40
CA PHE A 19 -3.43 6.02 -25.07
C PHE A 19 -2.63 5.41 -26.22
N SER A 20 -3.27 4.75 -27.17
CA SER A 20 -2.57 4.02 -28.26
C SER A 20 -1.64 4.89 -29.11
N ALA A 21 -1.87 6.19 -29.20
CA ALA A 21 -0.98 7.12 -29.89
C ALA A 21 0.31 7.46 -29.10
N MET A 22 0.32 7.21 -27.77
CA MET A 22 1.45 7.53 -26.88
C MET A 22 2.19 6.27 -26.40
N VAL A 23 1.61 5.07 -26.59
CA VAL A 23 2.19 3.80 -26.18
C VAL A 23 2.81 3.09 -27.37
N ALA A 24 4.13 2.97 -27.39
CA ALA A 24 4.85 2.27 -28.47
C ALA A 24 4.63 0.75 -28.37
N GLN A 25 4.74 0.20 -27.17
CA GLN A 25 4.53 -1.23 -26.92
C GLN A 25 4.29 -1.53 -25.44
N GLU A 26 3.65 -2.65 -25.17
CA GLU A 26 3.55 -3.22 -23.82
C GLU A 26 4.85 -3.96 -23.48
N MET A 27 5.58 -3.48 -22.47
CA MET A 27 6.88 -4.06 -22.08
C MET A 27 6.70 -5.26 -21.13
N THR A 28 5.86 -5.11 -20.12
CA THR A 28 5.62 -6.11 -19.09
C THR A 28 4.10 -6.22 -18.84
N PRO A 29 3.54 -7.40 -18.92
CA PRO A 29 4.14 -8.70 -19.23
C PRO A 29 4.51 -8.92 -20.71
N GLY A 30 4.15 -8.00 -21.59
CA GLY A 30 4.42 -8.06 -23.03
C GLY A 30 3.19 -8.46 -23.85
N ALA A 31 3.13 -7.97 -25.11
CA ALA A 31 1.98 -8.14 -25.99
C ALA A 31 1.71 -9.60 -26.38
N SER A 32 2.69 -10.50 -26.23
CA SER A 32 2.56 -11.93 -26.52
C SER A 32 1.82 -12.72 -25.44
N VAL A 33 1.69 -12.15 -24.24
CA VAL A 33 0.95 -12.80 -23.13
C VAL A 33 -0.55 -12.59 -23.33
N SER A 34 -1.30 -13.69 -23.41
CA SER A 34 -2.75 -13.60 -23.53
C SER A 34 -3.42 -13.07 -22.26
N ASP A 35 -4.65 -12.56 -22.38
CA ASP A 35 -5.40 -12.10 -21.20
C ASP A 35 -5.74 -13.25 -20.23
N ALA A 36 -5.83 -14.50 -20.75
CA ALA A 36 -6.05 -15.69 -19.94
C ALA A 36 -4.83 -16.08 -19.11
N ASP A 37 -3.61 -15.81 -19.60
CA ASP A 37 -2.35 -16.15 -18.93
C ASP A 37 -1.84 -15.01 -18.05
N LEU A 38 -2.46 -13.82 -18.13
CA LEU A 38 -1.98 -12.60 -17.49
C LEU A 38 -1.81 -12.76 -15.97
N GLU A 39 -2.78 -13.38 -15.30
CA GLU A 39 -2.74 -13.60 -13.85
C GLU A 39 -1.56 -14.49 -13.47
N SER A 40 -1.37 -15.60 -14.18
CA SER A 40 -0.26 -16.53 -13.93
C SER A 40 1.11 -15.86 -14.10
N VAL A 41 1.26 -15.06 -15.16
CA VAL A 41 2.51 -14.34 -15.41
C VAL A 41 2.77 -13.28 -14.34
N ILE A 42 1.75 -12.56 -13.88
CA ILE A 42 1.89 -11.57 -12.79
C ILE A 42 2.29 -12.25 -11.49
N LEU A 43 1.61 -13.34 -11.11
CA LEU A 43 1.94 -14.08 -9.89
C LEU A 43 3.38 -14.62 -9.90
N GLY A 44 3.89 -15.01 -11.06
CA GLY A 44 5.28 -15.45 -11.23
C GLY A 44 6.32 -14.32 -11.21
N ASN A 45 5.89 -13.06 -11.30
CA ASN A 45 6.77 -11.88 -11.34
C ASN A 45 6.45 -10.86 -10.25
N LEU A 46 5.87 -11.31 -9.13
CA LEU A 46 5.63 -10.43 -7.99
C LEU A 46 6.95 -10.01 -7.36
N ASP A 47 7.06 -8.73 -7.08
CA ASP A 47 8.18 -8.15 -6.36
C ASP A 47 7.68 -7.26 -5.20
N ALA A 48 8.56 -6.99 -4.24
CA ALA A 48 8.24 -6.13 -3.12
C ALA A 48 8.13 -4.68 -3.57
N TYR A 49 7.03 -4.02 -3.22
CA TYR A 49 6.80 -2.61 -3.54
C TYR A 49 7.59 -1.64 -2.62
N ALA A 50 8.46 -2.18 -1.74
CA ALA A 50 9.27 -1.41 -0.79
C ALA A 50 8.47 -0.46 0.13
N HIS A 51 7.28 -0.87 0.54
CA HIS A 51 6.42 -0.13 1.48
C HIS A 51 6.14 -0.97 2.74
N PRO A 52 7.17 -1.25 3.57
CA PRO A 52 7.00 -2.04 4.79
C PRO A 52 6.07 -1.30 5.76
N THR A 53 5.18 -2.07 6.40
CA THR A 53 4.24 -1.59 7.42
C THR A 53 4.10 -2.63 8.51
N SER A 54 3.42 -2.27 9.61
CA SER A 54 2.89 -3.24 10.59
C SER A 54 3.95 -4.06 11.33
N THR A 55 5.20 -3.57 11.44
CA THR A 55 6.28 -4.24 12.19
C THR A 55 6.26 -3.92 13.69
N ALA A 56 5.53 -2.87 14.09
CA ALA A 56 5.28 -2.48 15.48
C ALA A 56 3.80 -2.10 15.64
N PRO A 57 2.85 -3.03 15.34
CA PRO A 57 1.44 -2.68 15.17
C PRO A 57 0.83 -2.08 16.42
N MET A 58 -0.11 -1.14 16.23
CA MET A 58 -0.92 -0.61 17.31
C MET A 58 -2.03 -1.59 17.72
N GLY A 59 -2.37 -1.60 19.01
CA GLY A 59 -3.44 -2.41 19.57
C GLY A 59 -3.10 -2.93 20.96
N ASP A 60 -4.08 -3.52 21.63
CA ASP A 60 -3.90 -4.05 22.97
C ASP A 60 -2.85 -5.17 23.03
N ASP A 61 -2.80 -6.02 21.99
CA ASP A 61 -1.81 -7.07 21.83
C ASP A 61 -0.63 -6.63 20.93
N GLY A 62 -0.57 -5.34 20.58
CA GLY A 62 0.46 -4.76 19.71
C GLY A 62 1.70 -4.30 20.45
N VAL A 63 2.57 -3.58 19.74
CA VAL A 63 3.77 -2.97 20.32
C VAL A 63 3.48 -1.59 20.89
N VAL A 64 2.51 -0.85 20.32
CA VAL A 64 2.15 0.51 20.74
C VAL A 64 0.65 0.65 20.95
N ASP A 65 0.28 1.64 21.80
CA ASP A 65 -1.11 2.05 21.96
C ASP A 65 -1.61 2.93 20.78
N SER A 66 -2.88 3.34 20.82
CA SER A 66 -3.48 4.20 19.78
C SER A 66 -2.90 5.61 19.67
N ASN A 67 -2.00 6.00 20.59
CA ASN A 67 -1.25 7.25 20.57
C ASN A 67 0.23 7.03 20.19
N GLY A 68 0.59 5.82 19.76
CA GLY A 68 1.95 5.48 19.39
C GLY A 68 2.91 5.25 20.56
N ARG A 69 2.43 5.18 21.81
CA ARG A 69 3.27 4.92 22.97
C ARG A 69 3.59 3.44 23.07
N VAL A 70 4.88 3.13 23.25
CA VAL A 70 5.33 1.74 23.41
C VAL A 70 4.84 1.15 24.73
N HIS A 71 4.18 -0.01 24.67
CA HIS A 71 3.71 -0.69 25.88
C HIS A 71 4.86 -1.04 26.82
N GLY A 72 4.71 -0.69 28.10
CA GLY A 72 5.69 -1.01 29.15
C GLY A 72 6.96 -0.13 29.17
N ILE A 73 7.08 0.87 28.30
CA ILE A 73 8.23 1.79 28.29
C ILE A 73 7.73 3.24 28.31
N GLU A 74 8.05 3.96 29.39
CA GLU A 74 7.68 5.35 29.51
C GLU A 74 8.53 6.25 28.60
N GLY A 75 7.90 7.28 28.00
CA GLY A 75 8.58 8.29 27.19
C GLY A 75 9.00 7.84 25.79
N LEU A 76 8.74 6.58 25.41
CA LEU A 76 9.06 6.08 24.07
C LEU A 76 7.79 6.01 23.19
N MET A 77 7.91 6.55 21.99
CA MET A 77 6.85 6.53 20.97
C MET A 77 7.37 6.05 19.62
N VAL A 78 6.53 5.37 18.87
CA VAL A 78 6.74 5.05 17.45
C VAL A 78 5.56 5.61 16.67
N VAL A 79 5.82 6.45 15.65
CA VAL A 79 4.77 7.12 14.88
C VAL A 79 5.18 7.16 13.41
N ASP A 80 5.13 6.02 12.78
CA ASP A 80 5.41 5.83 11.35
C ASP A 80 4.56 4.68 10.77
N ALA A 81 4.88 4.20 9.57
CA ALA A 81 4.14 3.12 8.92
C ALA A 81 4.17 1.80 9.72
N SER A 82 5.15 1.60 10.60
CA SER A 82 5.29 0.36 11.37
C SER A 82 4.13 0.13 12.34
N ILE A 83 3.49 1.22 12.82
CA ILE A 83 2.38 1.11 13.79
C ILE A 83 1.03 0.76 13.15
N MET A 84 0.93 0.72 11.84
CA MET A 84 -0.32 0.33 11.17
C MET A 84 -0.73 -1.08 11.60
N PRO A 85 -2.00 -1.30 12.00
CA PRO A 85 -2.45 -2.64 12.41
C PRO A 85 -2.61 -3.61 11.24
N GLY A 86 -2.57 -3.11 10.01
CA GLY A 86 -2.64 -3.88 8.78
C GLY A 86 -2.24 -3.05 7.56
N ILE A 87 -1.98 -3.74 6.45
CA ILE A 87 -1.56 -3.11 5.20
C ILE A 87 -2.74 -2.37 4.56
N PRO A 88 -2.66 -1.05 4.30
CA PRO A 88 -3.71 -0.32 3.60
C PRO A 88 -3.78 -0.71 2.11
N SER A 89 -4.97 -0.57 1.51
CA SER A 89 -5.18 -0.81 0.07
C SER A 89 -4.65 0.30 -0.83
N ALA A 90 -3.92 1.27 -0.27
CA ALA A 90 -3.39 2.44 -0.96
C ALA A 90 -1.91 2.63 -0.63
N PRO A 91 -1.16 3.45 -1.40
CA PRO A 91 0.21 3.79 -1.06
C PRO A 91 0.32 4.32 0.37
N THR A 92 1.32 3.81 1.11
CA THR A 92 1.43 4.02 2.57
C THR A 92 1.77 5.44 2.98
N ASN A 93 2.37 6.25 2.09
CA ASN A 93 2.90 7.57 2.41
C ASN A 93 1.84 8.52 3.01
N LEU A 94 0.72 8.71 2.33
CA LEU A 94 -0.35 9.60 2.80
C LEU A 94 -0.96 9.11 4.12
N THR A 95 -1.14 7.79 4.26
CA THR A 95 -1.62 7.18 5.50
C THR A 95 -0.63 7.40 6.64
N THR A 96 0.67 7.28 6.40
CA THR A 96 1.71 7.55 7.40
C THR A 96 1.69 9.00 7.85
N MET A 97 1.60 9.95 6.91
CA MET A 97 1.51 11.38 7.25
C MET A 97 0.25 11.70 8.06
N MET A 98 -0.90 11.14 7.67
CA MET A 98 -2.16 11.30 8.39
C MET A 98 -2.07 10.76 9.82
N ILE A 99 -1.47 9.59 10.02
CA ILE A 99 -1.25 9.00 11.35
C ILE A 99 -0.36 9.93 12.19
N ALA A 100 0.76 10.41 11.64
CA ALA A 100 1.69 11.27 12.34
C ALA A 100 1.03 12.59 12.78
N GLU A 101 0.33 13.26 11.89
CA GLU A 101 -0.41 14.50 12.19
C GLU A 101 -1.49 14.27 13.24
N HIS A 102 -2.27 13.18 13.09
CA HIS A 102 -3.34 12.87 14.05
C HIS A 102 -2.81 12.61 15.45
N ILE A 103 -1.73 11.84 15.59
CA ILE A 103 -1.10 11.54 16.87
C ILE A 103 -0.47 12.80 17.46
N ALA A 104 0.24 13.59 16.64
CA ALA A 104 0.86 14.84 17.09
C ALA A 104 -0.17 15.80 17.72
N VAL A 105 -1.30 16.02 17.05
CA VAL A 105 -2.38 16.86 17.59
C VAL A 105 -2.89 16.31 18.92
N ARG A 106 -3.11 15.00 19.04
CA ARG A 106 -3.66 14.40 20.28
C ARG A 106 -2.68 14.44 21.44
N VAL A 107 -1.40 14.24 21.17
CA VAL A 107 -0.36 14.13 22.22
C VAL A 107 0.13 15.50 22.66
N PHE A 108 0.32 16.44 21.72
CA PHE A 108 0.92 17.75 22.01
C PHE A 108 -0.10 18.86 22.24
N ALA A 109 -1.35 18.74 21.74
CA ALA A 109 -2.40 19.71 22.09
C ALA A 109 -2.99 19.49 23.50
N ALA A 110 -2.69 18.37 24.14
CA ALA A 110 -3.11 18.05 25.52
C ALA A 110 -2.02 18.39 26.58
N ALA A 111 -0.89 18.93 26.15
CA ALA A 111 0.20 19.43 27.02
C ALA A 111 0.13 20.96 27.13
#